data_d3b75336f6dbb5cc51857ab23bfc1edf
#
_entry.id   d3b75336f6dbb5cc51857ab23bfc1edf
#
_cell.length_a   1.000
_cell.length_b   1.000
_cell.length_c   1.000
_cell.angle_alpha   90.00
_cell.angle_beta   90.00
_cell.angle_gamma   90.00
#
_symmetry.space_group_name_H-M   'P 1'
#
loop_
_entity.id
_entity.type
_entity.pdbx_description
1 polymer ?
#
loop_
_entity_poly.entity_id
_entity_poly.type
_entity_poly.pdbx_seq_one_letter_code
_entity_poly.pdbx_strand_id
1 'polypeptide(L)'
;MKTIRAQMAVLGFLLPLVLSAAAGPDFGQTVRNFSANRHKLIQELAARLNLPLPPEAEAFFQAALAGDWTAVSNQLAQMQAQDPCQARQPALMNELWAPIHETWGLYEVWAGLKEDSELMAKFTEPILDSMPAGSIYFGGTDAGRFAVTAVNDLQTPPPAFCLTQNGLADNTYMAYLREIYGKRIWLPAPEDSNAAFKQYVDDVKEGRIPTGADVEIEDG
;
A
#
# COMPACT_ATOMS: atom_id res chain seq x y z
N MET A 1 -69.60 25.05 -42.66
CA MET A 1 -68.81 24.63 -41.51
C MET A 1 -67.40 24.49 -42.00
N LYS A 2 -66.48 25.42 -41.59
CA LYS A 2 -65.07 25.42 -41.95
C LYS A 2 -64.27 25.00 -40.68
N THR A 3 -63.60 23.85 -40.73
CA THR A 3 -62.82 23.32 -39.67
C THR A 3 -61.39 23.92 -39.75
N ILE A 4 -61.00 24.69 -38.74
CA ILE A 4 -59.64 25.26 -38.59
C ILE A 4 -58.83 24.21 -37.91
N ARG A 5 -57.74 23.68 -38.54
CA ARG A 5 -56.72 22.85 -37.92
C ARG A 5 -55.64 23.76 -37.40
N ALA A 6 -55.43 23.78 -36.07
CA ALA A 6 -54.35 24.43 -35.46
C ALA A 6 -53.13 23.48 -35.53
N GLN A 7 -52.04 23.91 -36.14
CA GLN A 7 -50.74 23.27 -36.07
C GLN A 7 -49.99 23.78 -34.83
N MET A 8 -49.77 22.91 -33.84
CA MET A 8 -48.83 23.18 -32.74
C MET A 8 -47.41 22.92 -33.24
N ALA A 9 -46.60 23.96 -33.31
CA ALA A 9 -45.16 23.87 -33.50
C ALA A 9 -44.53 23.55 -32.14
N VAL A 10 -43.95 22.35 -31.98
CA VAL A 10 -43.15 22.01 -30.83
C VAL A 10 -41.73 22.52 -31.09
N LEU A 11 -41.36 23.65 -30.45
CA LEU A 11 -39.99 24.11 -30.39
C LEU A 11 -39.20 23.20 -29.41
N GLY A 12 -38.46 22.24 -29.95
CA GLY A 12 -37.52 21.46 -29.19
C GLY A 12 -36.30 22.31 -28.80
N PHE A 13 -36.20 22.72 -27.55
CA PHE A 13 -34.99 23.26 -26.98
C PHE A 13 -33.96 22.12 -26.82
N LEU A 14 -32.99 22.03 -27.73
CA LEU A 14 -31.77 21.25 -27.54
C LEU A 14 -30.89 22.01 -26.54
N LEU A 15 -30.95 21.65 -25.26
CA LEU A 15 -29.92 22.04 -24.31
C LEU A 15 -28.66 21.30 -24.72
N PRO A 16 -27.53 22.02 -24.90
CA PRO A 16 -26.26 21.34 -25.06
C PRO A 16 -25.92 20.63 -23.75
N LEU A 17 -25.85 19.29 -23.82
CA LEU A 17 -25.24 18.49 -22.77
C LEU A 17 -23.77 18.89 -22.76
N VAL A 18 -23.38 19.79 -21.84
CA VAL A 18 -22.00 20.00 -21.49
C VAL A 18 -21.59 18.72 -20.76
N LEU A 19 -20.98 17.77 -21.48
CA LEU A 19 -20.19 16.73 -20.85
C LEU A 19 -19.06 17.47 -20.12
N SER A 20 -19.26 17.70 -18.83
CA SER A 20 -18.16 17.98 -17.93
C SER A 20 -17.26 16.75 -18.02
N ALA A 21 -16.09 16.88 -18.66
CA ALA A 21 -15.05 15.89 -18.51
C ALA A 21 -14.83 15.75 -17.00
N ALA A 22 -15.20 14.62 -16.44
CA ALA A 22 -14.89 14.33 -15.05
C ALA A 22 -13.38 14.49 -14.94
N ALA A 23 -12.93 15.45 -14.14
CA ALA A 23 -11.52 15.55 -13.81
C ALA A 23 -11.10 14.16 -13.31
N GLY A 24 -10.05 13.61 -13.88
CA GLY A 24 -9.52 12.32 -13.46
C GLY A 24 -9.30 12.32 -11.93
N PRO A 25 -9.18 11.15 -11.31
CA PRO A 25 -9.08 11.05 -9.86
C PRO A 25 -7.92 11.94 -9.37
N ASP A 26 -8.20 12.82 -8.40
CA ASP A 26 -7.16 13.57 -7.71
C ASP A 26 -6.33 12.59 -6.86
N PHE A 27 -5.23 12.12 -7.40
CA PHE A 27 -4.37 11.17 -6.71
C PHE A 27 -3.74 11.76 -5.44
N GLY A 28 -3.55 13.07 -5.38
CA GLY A 28 -3.15 13.75 -4.15
C GLY A 28 -4.15 13.54 -3.01
N GLN A 29 -5.45 13.50 -3.33
CA GLN A 29 -6.46 13.13 -2.33
C GLN A 29 -6.36 11.65 -1.93
N THR A 30 -6.05 10.76 -2.86
CA THR A 30 -5.76 9.34 -2.58
C THR A 30 -4.60 9.19 -1.60
N VAL A 31 -3.50 9.92 -1.82
CA VAL A 31 -2.34 9.93 -0.92
C VAL A 31 -2.73 10.39 0.49
N ARG A 32 -3.47 11.48 0.62
CA ARG A 32 -3.94 11.99 1.92
C ARG A 32 -4.89 11.00 2.62
N ASN A 33 -5.84 10.43 1.90
CA ASN A 33 -6.79 9.45 2.46
C ASN A 33 -6.08 8.17 2.93
N PHE A 34 -5.12 7.68 2.15
CA PHE A 34 -4.30 6.55 2.55
C PHE A 34 -3.49 6.87 3.81
N SER A 35 -2.85 8.03 3.86
CA SER A 35 -2.12 8.50 5.04
C SER A 35 -3.00 8.58 6.28
N ALA A 36 -4.24 9.06 6.13
CA ALA A 36 -5.22 9.10 7.23
C ALA A 36 -5.58 7.69 7.72
N ASN A 37 -5.77 6.74 6.81
CA ASN A 37 -6.04 5.34 7.17
C ASN A 37 -4.84 4.70 7.89
N ARG A 38 -3.61 4.96 7.42
CA ARG A 38 -2.39 4.46 8.06
C ARG A 38 -2.13 5.12 9.42
N HIS A 39 -2.43 6.41 9.56
CA HIS A 39 -2.36 7.11 10.86
C HIS A 39 -3.31 6.48 11.88
N LYS A 40 -4.57 6.25 11.49
CA LYS A 40 -5.54 5.55 12.35
C LYS A 40 -5.06 4.14 12.70
N LEU A 41 -4.56 3.41 11.71
CA LEU A 41 -4.08 2.04 11.90
C LEU A 41 -2.92 1.97 12.88
N ILE A 42 -1.91 2.86 12.76
CA ILE A 42 -0.77 2.86 13.70
C ILE A 42 -1.21 3.16 15.14
N GLN A 43 -2.18 4.06 15.33
CA GLN A 43 -2.74 4.36 16.66
C GLN A 43 -3.47 3.14 17.24
N GLU A 44 -4.26 2.45 16.43
CA GLU A 44 -4.98 1.22 16.84
C GLU A 44 -3.99 0.08 17.16
N LEU A 45 -2.94 -0.10 16.35
CA LEU A 45 -1.88 -1.08 16.60
C LEU A 45 -1.12 -0.77 17.89
N ALA A 46 -0.70 0.47 18.08
CA ALA A 46 0.01 0.91 19.27
C ALA A 46 -0.81 0.62 20.54
N ALA A 47 -2.10 0.96 20.52
CA ALA A 47 -3.01 0.70 21.64
C ALA A 47 -3.21 -0.79 21.90
N ARG A 48 -3.42 -1.60 20.85
CA ARG A 48 -3.68 -3.05 20.96
C ARG A 48 -2.45 -3.83 21.43
N LEU A 49 -1.27 -3.46 20.92
CA LEU A 49 -0.01 -4.10 21.25
C LEU A 49 0.64 -3.53 22.53
N ASN A 50 0.00 -2.51 23.13
CA ASN A 50 0.54 -1.76 24.27
C ASN A 50 1.97 -1.23 24.01
N LEU A 51 2.18 -0.69 22.81
CA LEU A 51 3.43 -0.08 22.38
C LEU A 51 3.33 1.45 22.44
N PRO A 52 4.37 2.17 22.86
CA PRO A 52 4.38 3.62 22.79
C PRO A 52 4.45 4.07 21.33
N LEU A 53 3.59 5.01 20.94
CA LEU A 53 3.69 5.70 19.66
C LEU A 53 4.66 6.88 19.81
N PRO A 54 5.80 6.89 19.08
CA PRO A 54 6.76 7.99 19.18
C PRO A 54 6.15 9.32 18.70
N PRO A 55 6.47 10.47 19.34
CA PRO A 55 5.99 11.78 18.90
C PRO A 55 6.35 12.11 17.45
N GLU A 56 7.48 11.61 16.98
CA GLU A 56 7.96 11.78 15.61
C GLU A 56 7.07 11.06 14.59
N ALA A 57 6.50 9.91 14.96
CA ALA A 57 5.53 9.21 14.13
C ALA A 57 4.24 10.01 13.99
N GLU A 58 3.78 10.65 15.06
CA GLU A 58 2.63 11.56 15.02
C GLU A 58 2.92 12.75 14.11
N ALA A 59 4.08 13.41 14.26
CA ALA A 59 4.50 14.52 13.43
C ALA A 59 4.63 14.14 11.94
N PHE A 60 5.13 12.92 11.67
CA PHE A 60 5.20 12.36 10.32
C PHE A 60 3.81 12.27 9.67
N PHE A 61 2.82 11.71 10.36
CA PHE A 61 1.47 11.59 9.82
C PHE A 61 0.76 12.93 9.69
N GLN A 62 0.99 13.89 10.58
CA GLN A 62 0.47 15.25 10.43
C GLN A 62 1.02 15.93 9.18
N ALA A 63 2.32 15.79 8.88
CA ALA A 63 2.93 16.28 7.66
C ALA A 63 2.34 15.59 6.42
N ALA A 64 2.14 14.28 6.48
CA ALA A 64 1.53 13.50 5.40
C ALA A 64 0.09 13.95 5.11
N LEU A 65 -0.72 14.19 6.13
CA LEU A 65 -2.09 14.70 5.98
C LEU A 65 -2.13 16.11 5.40
N ALA A 66 -1.13 16.93 5.71
CA ALA A 66 -0.97 18.26 5.14
C ALA A 66 -0.49 18.24 3.68
N GLY A 67 0.04 17.11 3.18
CA GLY A 67 0.65 17.01 1.85
C GLY A 67 2.04 17.65 1.78
N ASP A 68 2.72 17.79 2.92
CA ASP A 68 4.06 18.38 2.98
C ASP A 68 5.14 17.28 2.87
N TRP A 69 5.52 16.98 1.62
CA TRP A 69 6.55 15.97 1.32
C TRP A 69 7.89 16.28 2.01
N THR A 70 8.29 17.55 2.07
CA THR A 70 9.55 17.92 2.72
C THR A 70 9.52 17.62 4.21
N ALA A 71 8.42 17.93 4.88
CA ALA A 71 8.25 17.61 6.30
C ALA A 71 8.16 16.08 6.52
N VAL A 72 7.45 15.33 5.66
CA VAL A 72 7.41 13.86 5.70
C VAL A 72 8.82 13.27 5.65
N SER A 73 9.64 13.69 4.68
CA SER A 73 11.02 13.21 4.53
C SER A 73 11.89 13.56 5.73
N ASN A 74 11.75 14.78 6.27
CA ASN A 74 12.51 15.23 7.44
C ASN A 74 12.14 14.43 8.69
N GLN A 75 10.85 14.17 8.93
CA GLN A 75 10.41 13.37 10.07
C GLN A 75 10.88 11.92 9.97
N LEU A 76 10.83 11.32 8.78
CA LEU A 76 11.37 9.99 8.56
C LEU A 76 12.87 9.94 8.86
N ALA A 77 13.64 10.90 8.33
CA ALA A 77 15.08 10.99 8.58
C ALA A 77 15.41 11.16 10.07
N GLN A 78 14.60 11.92 10.81
CA GLN A 78 14.75 12.06 12.27
C GLN A 78 14.49 10.73 12.99
N MET A 79 13.43 10.01 12.63
CA MET A 79 13.16 8.69 13.21
C MET A 79 14.29 7.68 12.92
N GLN A 80 14.83 7.69 11.71
CA GLN A 80 15.96 6.83 11.32
C GLN A 80 17.27 7.23 12.01
N ALA A 81 17.52 8.52 12.22
CA ALA A 81 18.71 9.01 12.90
C ALA A 81 18.71 8.71 14.41
N GLN A 82 17.54 8.59 15.02
CA GLN A 82 17.39 8.18 16.42
C GLN A 82 17.59 6.67 16.60
N ASP A 83 17.55 5.91 15.51
CA ASP A 83 17.98 4.53 15.43
C ASP A 83 19.39 4.51 14.79
N PRO A 84 20.48 4.72 15.53
CA PRO A 84 21.82 4.53 15.01
C PRO A 84 22.01 3.04 14.76
N CYS A 85 21.63 2.60 13.60
CA CYS A 85 21.54 1.33 12.92
C CYS A 85 21.80 0.10 13.76
N GLN A 86 21.84 0.23 14.97
CA GLN A 86 22.16 -0.92 15.76
C GLN A 86 21.91 -0.70 17.24
N ALA A 87 21.62 0.47 17.69
CA ALA A 87 20.98 0.64 18.97
C ALA A 87 19.51 0.33 18.74
N ARG A 88 19.21 -0.98 18.67
CA ARG A 88 17.89 -1.56 18.58
C ARG A 88 16.86 -0.71 19.32
N GLN A 89 16.23 0.19 18.60
CA GLN A 89 15.05 0.89 19.08
C GLN A 89 13.86 -0.04 18.79
N PRO A 90 13.42 -0.86 19.74
CA PRO A 90 12.35 -1.84 19.49
C PRO A 90 11.09 -1.20 18.95
N ALA A 91 10.86 0.07 19.23
CA ALA A 91 9.63 0.77 18.87
C ALA A 91 9.48 1.08 17.39
N LEU A 92 10.58 1.27 16.65
CA LEU A 92 10.53 1.55 15.20
C LEU A 92 10.79 0.30 14.34
N MET A 93 11.26 -0.79 14.96
CA MET A 93 11.54 -2.06 14.30
C MET A 93 10.47 -3.11 14.61
N ASN A 94 9.28 -2.68 14.97
CA ASN A 94 8.14 -3.53 15.27
C ASN A 94 6.99 -3.28 14.28
N GLU A 95 5.82 -3.80 14.58
CA GLU A 95 4.62 -3.74 13.76
C GLU A 95 4.19 -2.29 13.43
N LEU A 96 4.64 -1.29 14.20
CA LEU A 96 4.33 0.12 13.96
C LEU A 96 5.12 0.72 12.78
N TRP A 97 6.22 0.08 12.35
CA TRP A 97 7.02 0.58 11.23
C TRP A 97 6.30 0.46 9.89
N ALA A 98 5.55 -0.62 9.67
CA ALA A 98 4.93 -0.88 8.38
C ALA A 98 3.99 0.24 7.90
N PRO A 99 3.05 0.80 8.71
CA PRO A 99 2.22 1.91 8.29
C PRO A 99 3.01 3.18 7.91
N ILE A 100 4.12 3.45 8.61
CA ILE A 100 5.01 4.57 8.30
C ILE A 100 5.69 4.34 6.95
N HIS A 101 6.26 3.15 6.75
CA HIS A 101 6.97 2.79 5.53
C HIS A 101 6.05 2.78 4.31
N GLU A 102 4.82 2.28 4.44
CA GLU A 102 3.83 2.29 3.36
C GLU A 102 3.44 3.72 2.98
N THR A 103 3.22 4.59 3.97
CA THR A 103 2.89 6.00 3.74
C THR A 103 4.05 6.72 3.08
N TRP A 104 5.27 6.53 3.57
CA TRP A 104 6.46 7.15 2.98
C TRP A 104 6.70 6.68 1.55
N GLY A 105 6.63 5.37 1.28
CA GLY A 105 6.84 4.83 -0.05
C GLY A 105 5.79 5.32 -1.07
N LEU A 106 4.54 5.56 -0.63
CA LEU A 106 3.54 6.20 -1.47
C LEU A 106 3.92 7.65 -1.80
N TYR A 107 4.38 8.42 -0.80
CA TYR A 107 4.84 9.78 -1.03
C TYR A 107 6.07 9.84 -1.93
N GLU A 108 7.00 8.91 -1.79
CA GLU A 108 8.20 8.83 -2.63
C GLU A 108 7.82 8.69 -4.12
N VAL A 109 6.92 7.78 -4.45
CA VAL A 109 6.48 7.61 -5.84
C VAL A 109 5.67 8.80 -6.32
N TRP A 110 4.79 9.35 -5.49
CA TRP A 110 3.97 10.52 -5.80
C TRP A 110 4.83 11.75 -6.13
N ALA A 111 5.76 12.09 -5.25
CA ALA A 111 6.71 13.18 -5.47
C ALA A 111 7.67 12.91 -6.63
N GLY A 112 8.14 11.66 -6.78
CA GLY A 112 9.01 11.25 -7.89
C GLY A 112 8.37 11.40 -9.26
N LEU A 113 7.07 11.22 -9.36
CA LEU A 113 6.26 11.46 -10.56
C LEU A 113 5.74 12.91 -10.66
N LYS A 114 6.28 13.84 -9.87
CA LYS A 114 5.92 15.26 -9.87
C LYS A 114 4.42 15.49 -9.66
N GLU A 115 3.81 14.67 -8.83
CA GLU A 115 2.40 14.77 -8.47
C GLU A 115 1.45 14.64 -9.69
N ASP A 116 1.84 13.84 -10.68
CA ASP A 116 1.05 13.56 -11.88
C ASP A 116 -0.04 12.52 -11.60
N SER A 117 -1.25 12.99 -11.32
CA SER A 117 -2.42 12.14 -11.05
C SER A 117 -2.80 11.25 -12.23
N GLU A 118 -2.62 11.71 -13.46
CA GLU A 118 -2.97 10.94 -14.66
C GLU A 118 -2.01 9.76 -14.83
N LEU A 119 -0.72 9.99 -14.62
CA LEU A 119 0.28 8.94 -14.69
C LEU A 119 0.07 7.89 -13.58
N MET A 120 -0.26 8.34 -12.37
CA MET A 120 -0.57 7.42 -11.25
C MET A 120 -1.80 6.56 -11.55
N ALA A 121 -2.87 7.15 -12.08
CA ALA A 121 -4.07 6.40 -12.49
C ALA A 121 -3.76 5.40 -13.60
N LYS A 122 -3.05 5.81 -14.65
CA LYS A 122 -2.62 4.92 -15.75
C LYS A 122 -1.78 3.74 -15.29
N PHE A 123 -1.04 3.91 -14.20
CA PHE A 123 -0.25 2.83 -13.62
C PHE A 123 -1.10 1.89 -12.75
N THR A 124 -1.96 2.42 -11.90
CA THR A 124 -2.67 1.64 -10.87
C THR A 124 -3.93 0.95 -11.38
N GLU A 125 -4.74 1.64 -12.20
CA GLU A 125 -6.04 1.14 -12.65
C GLU A 125 -5.94 -0.18 -13.44
N PRO A 126 -5.06 -0.32 -14.47
CA PRO A 126 -4.98 -1.57 -15.20
C PRO A 126 -4.54 -2.77 -14.35
N ILE A 127 -3.71 -2.53 -13.33
CA ILE A 127 -3.26 -3.57 -12.41
C ILE A 127 -4.46 -4.04 -11.57
N LEU A 128 -5.18 -3.12 -10.97
CA LEU A 128 -6.35 -3.43 -10.13
C LEU A 128 -7.48 -4.08 -10.93
N ASP A 129 -7.78 -3.58 -12.12
CA ASP A 129 -8.83 -4.10 -12.99
C ASP A 129 -8.52 -5.53 -13.49
N SER A 130 -7.24 -5.91 -13.57
CA SER A 130 -6.83 -7.25 -13.96
C SER A 130 -6.96 -8.29 -12.86
N MET A 131 -7.15 -7.88 -11.60
CA MET A 131 -7.17 -8.77 -10.45
C MET A 131 -8.59 -9.20 -10.08
N PRO A 132 -8.90 -10.50 -10.05
CA PRO A 132 -10.14 -10.99 -9.46
C PRO A 132 -10.24 -10.60 -7.97
N ALA A 133 -11.46 -10.37 -7.50
CA ALA A 133 -11.69 -10.10 -6.07
C ALA A 133 -11.15 -11.25 -5.20
N GLY A 134 -10.46 -10.90 -4.12
CA GLY A 134 -9.84 -11.85 -3.21
C GLY A 134 -8.45 -12.32 -3.63
N SER A 135 -7.89 -11.78 -4.72
CA SER A 135 -6.51 -12.06 -5.13
C SER A 135 -5.49 -11.55 -4.12
N ILE A 136 -4.30 -12.15 -4.13
CA ILE A 136 -3.13 -11.65 -3.43
C ILE A 136 -2.24 -10.95 -4.46
N TYR A 137 -1.98 -9.66 -4.24
CA TYR A 137 -1.02 -8.89 -5.00
C TYR A 137 0.33 -8.87 -4.29
N PHE A 138 1.32 -9.50 -4.90
CA PHE A 138 2.70 -9.42 -4.43
C PHE A 138 3.39 -8.24 -5.11
N GLY A 139 3.49 -7.12 -4.40
CA GLY A 139 4.28 -5.99 -4.85
C GLY A 139 5.78 -6.30 -4.77
N GLY A 140 6.54 -5.82 -5.78
CA GLY A 140 8.00 -5.98 -5.84
C GLY A 140 8.76 -5.07 -4.88
N THR A 141 10.00 -4.77 -5.24
CA THR A 141 10.90 -3.87 -4.49
C THR A 141 10.67 -2.40 -4.80
N ASP A 142 9.97 -2.12 -5.91
CA ASP A 142 9.72 -0.76 -6.37
C ASP A 142 8.68 -0.04 -5.49
N ALA A 143 8.79 1.28 -5.42
CA ALA A 143 7.86 2.11 -4.67
C ALA A 143 6.45 2.15 -5.30
N GLY A 144 6.31 1.79 -6.58
CA GLY A 144 5.03 1.78 -7.32
C GLY A 144 3.97 0.85 -6.69
N ARG A 145 4.40 -0.22 -6.01
CA ARG A 145 3.49 -1.12 -5.28
C ARG A 145 2.62 -0.38 -4.25
N PHE A 146 3.14 0.70 -3.65
CA PHE A 146 2.39 1.47 -2.66
C PHE A 146 1.25 2.27 -3.28
N ALA A 147 1.41 2.69 -4.55
CA ALA A 147 0.32 3.30 -5.30
C ALA A 147 -0.83 2.32 -5.52
N VAL A 148 -0.54 1.09 -5.92
CA VAL A 148 -1.54 0.01 -6.06
C VAL A 148 -2.18 -0.29 -4.72
N THR A 149 -1.38 -0.42 -3.65
CA THR A 149 -1.89 -0.66 -2.29
C THR A 149 -2.84 0.45 -1.84
N ALA A 150 -2.49 1.72 -2.08
CA ALA A 150 -3.31 2.85 -1.67
C ALA A 150 -4.67 2.87 -2.37
N VAL A 151 -4.70 2.67 -3.69
CA VAL A 151 -5.96 2.64 -4.44
C VAL A 151 -6.80 1.42 -4.05
N ASN A 152 -6.18 0.26 -3.82
CA ASN A 152 -6.85 -0.95 -3.35
C ASN A 152 -7.52 -0.73 -1.99
N ASP A 153 -6.77 -0.21 -1.01
CA ASP A 153 -7.22 -0.11 0.38
C ASP A 153 -8.30 0.96 0.60
N LEU A 154 -8.42 1.91 -0.32
CA LEU A 154 -9.48 2.93 -0.29
C LEU A 154 -10.80 2.43 -0.87
N GLN A 155 -10.83 1.28 -1.53
CA GLN A 155 -12.07 0.65 -1.96
C GLN A 155 -12.77 -0.07 -0.79
N THR A 156 -14.08 -0.17 -0.85
CA THR A 156 -14.88 -0.79 0.22
C THR A 156 -15.81 -1.85 -0.35
N PRO A 157 -15.54 -3.15 -0.12
CA PRO A 157 -14.32 -3.71 0.49
C PRO A 157 -13.11 -3.60 -0.45
N PRO A 158 -11.87 -3.65 0.06
CA PRO A 158 -10.68 -3.77 -0.78
C PRO A 158 -10.75 -5.06 -1.61
N PRO A 159 -10.54 -4.99 -2.95
CA PRO A 159 -10.68 -6.16 -3.83
C PRO A 159 -9.57 -7.18 -3.68
N ALA A 160 -8.39 -6.76 -3.25
CA ALA A 160 -7.20 -7.61 -3.14
C ALA A 160 -6.49 -7.48 -1.79
N PHE A 161 -5.61 -8.42 -1.49
CA PHE A 161 -4.68 -8.40 -0.37
C PHE A 161 -3.30 -7.98 -0.89
N CYS A 162 -2.82 -6.79 -0.54
CA CYS A 162 -1.54 -6.29 -0.99
C CYS A 162 -0.42 -6.66 -0.02
N LEU A 163 0.61 -7.34 -0.52
CA LEU A 163 1.76 -7.81 0.24
C LEU A 163 3.06 -7.25 -0.37
N THR A 164 4.00 -6.86 0.48
CA THR A 164 5.34 -6.49 0.07
C THR A 164 6.21 -7.74 0.03
N GLN A 165 6.62 -8.18 -1.15
CA GLN A 165 7.36 -9.43 -1.34
C GLN A 165 8.60 -9.52 -0.45
N ASN A 166 9.43 -8.47 -0.43
CA ASN A 166 10.67 -8.47 0.37
C ASN A 166 10.41 -8.43 1.87
N GLY A 167 9.24 -7.95 2.30
CA GLY A 167 8.84 -7.95 3.71
C GLY A 167 8.46 -9.33 4.24
N LEU A 168 8.19 -10.31 3.37
CA LEU A 168 7.72 -11.62 3.80
C LEU A 168 8.77 -12.44 4.57
N ALA A 169 10.06 -12.07 4.45
CA ALA A 169 11.13 -12.64 5.25
C ALA A 169 11.26 -11.95 6.63
N ASP A 170 10.56 -10.84 6.87
CA ASP A 170 10.61 -10.09 8.12
C ASP A 170 9.46 -10.51 9.04
N ASN A 171 9.80 -11.06 10.19
CA ASN A 171 8.81 -11.49 11.19
C ASN A 171 7.94 -10.33 11.70
N THR A 172 8.47 -9.11 11.76
CA THR A 172 7.75 -7.91 12.17
C THR A 172 6.67 -7.55 11.15
N TYR A 173 7.03 -7.57 9.85
CA TYR A 173 6.08 -7.37 8.78
C TYR A 173 5.01 -8.47 8.74
N MET A 174 5.41 -9.72 8.94
CA MET A 174 4.46 -10.86 9.02
C MET A 174 3.49 -10.72 10.21
N ALA A 175 3.96 -10.21 11.35
CA ALA A 175 3.10 -9.90 12.50
C ALA A 175 2.11 -8.77 12.13
N TYR A 176 2.57 -7.71 11.49
CA TYR A 176 1.71 -6.65 10.97
C TYR A 176 0.64 -7.17 10.00
N LEU A 177 0.99 -8.03 9.04
CA LEU A 177 0.02 -8.64 8.12
C LEU A 177 -1.05 -9.45 8.85
N ARG A 178 -0.68 -10.20 9.91
CA ARG A 178 -1.64 -10.93 10.74
C ARG A 178 -2.62 -10.00 11.43
N GLU A 179 -2.15 -8.82 11.86
CA GLU A 179 -2.98 -7.82 12.50
C GLU A 179 -4.00 -7.18 11.52
N ILE A 180 -3.57 -6.82 10.30
CA ILE A 180 -4.44 -6.14 9.34
C ILE A 180 -5.35 -7.10 8.57
N TYR A 181 -4.88 -8.30 8.25
CA TYR A 181 -5.64 -9.26 7.46
C TYR A 181 -6.32 -10.35 8.31
N GLY A 182 -5.76 -10.66 9.48
CA GLY A 182 -6.31 -11.65 10.40
C GLY A 182 -6.46 -13.02 9.73
N LYS A 183 -7.65 -13.57 9.80
CA LYS A 183 -7.97 -14.88 9.20
C LYS A 183 -8.50 -14.80 7.76
N ARG A 184 -8.49 -13.64 7.15
CA ARG A 184 -9.02 -13.47 5.78
C ARG A 184 -8.13 -14.12 4.72
N ILE A 185 -6.83 -14.24 5.00
CA ILE A 185 -5.87 -15.02 4.22
C ILE A 185 -5.04 -15.90 5.16
N TRP A 186 -4.51 -16.98 4.62
CA TRP A 186 -3.52 -17.77 5.33
C TRP A 186 -2.16 -17.08 5.25
N LEU A 187 -1.51 -16.92 6.40
CA LEU A 187 -0.16 -16.37 6.51
C LEU A 187 0.70 -17.37 7.29
N PRO A 188 1.90 -17.75 6.78
CA PRO A 188 2.73 -18.75 7.45
C PRO A 188 3.15 -18.26 8.85
N ALA A 189 3.16 -19.20 9.79
CA ALA A 189 3.79 -18.98 11.09
C ALA A 189 5.33 -19.08 10.97
N PRO A 190 6.09 -18.58 11.94
CA PRO A 190 7.56 -18.71 11.92
C PRO A 190 8.01 -20.18 11.80
N GLU A 191 7.28 -21.11 12.42
CA GLU A 191 7.54 -22.54 12.37
C GLU A 191 7.36 -23.13 10.96
N ASP A 192 6.35 -22.65 10.21
CA ASP A 192 6.11 -23.06 8.83
C ASP A 192 7.25 -22.58 7.92
N SER A 193 7.71 -21.35 8.12
CA SER A 193 8.83 -20.78 7.37
C SER A 193 10.13 -21.55 7.64
N ASN A 194 10.42 -21.87 8.88
CA ASN A 194 11.58 -22.68 9.27
C ASN A 194 11.53 -24.09 8.68
N ALA A 195 10.35 -24.72 8.73
CA ALA A 195 10.16 -26.05 8.15
C ALA A 195 10.35 -26.04 6.63
N ALA A 196 9.79 -25.03 5.94
CA ALA A 196 9.95 -24.87 4.50
C ALA A 196 11.41 -24.60 4.11
N PHE A 197 12.14 -23.77 4.87
CA PHE A 197 13.56 -23.54 4.64
C PHE A 197 14.39 -24.80 4.82
N LYS A 198 14.15 -25.56 5.91
CA LYS A 198 14.82 -26.85 6.14
C LYS A 198 14.55 -27.82 4.97
N GLN A 199 13.30 -27.94 4.55
CA GLN A 199 12.93 -28.79 3.42
C GLN A 199 13.66 -28.37 2.15
N TYR A 200 13.75 -27.05 1.87
CA TYR A 200 14.49 -26.53 0.73
C TYR A 200 15.99 -26.93 0.78
N VAL A 201 16.63 -26.78 1.93
CA VAL A 201 18.04 -27.18 2.11
C VAL A 201 18.23 -28.68 1.89
N ASP A 202 17.32 -29.51 2.43
CA ASP A 202 17.35 -30.96 2.24
C ASP A 202 17.16 -31.32 0.76
N ASP A 203 16.23 -30.67 0.04
CA ASP A 203 15.98 -30.86 -1.38
C ASP A 203 17.19 -30.49 -2.27
N VAL A 204 17.89 -29.41 -1.89
CA VAL A 204 19.13 -29.03 -2.56
C VAL A 204 20.25 -30.06 -2.31
N LYS A 205 20.47 -30.46 -1.04
CA LYS A 205 21.49 -31.46 -0.67
C LYS A 205 21.26 -32.81 -1.37
N GLU A 206 20.01 -33.18 -1.57
CA GLU A 206 19.64 -34.43 -2.26
C GLU A 206 19.54 -34.30 -3.79
N GLY A 207 19.84 -33.11 -4.35
CA GLY A 207 19.81 -32.84 -5.79
C GLY A 207 18.41 -32.82 -6.39
N ARG A 208 17.36 -32.67 -5.59
CA ARG A 208 15.98 -32.52 -6.07
C ARG A 208 15.72 -31.12 -6.66
N ILE A 209 16.43 -30.13 -6.14
CA ILE A 209 16.42 -28.75 -6.67
C ILE A 209 17.81 -28.46 -7.26
N PRO A 210 17.90 -28.14 -8.55
CA PRO A 210 19.18 -27.76 -9.14
C PRO A 210 19.62 -26.41 -8.59
N THR A 211 20.82 -26.36 -8.00
CA THR A 211 21.48 -25.12 -7.65
C THR A 211 22.33 -24.63 -8.79
N GLY A 212 22.43 -23.29 -8.98
CA GLY A 212 23.47 -22.72 -9.83
C GLY A 212 24.86 -23.11 -9.29
N ALA A 213 25.87 -23.11 -10.16
CA ALA A 213 27.24 -23.55 -9.84
C ALA A 213 27.91 -22.81 -8.66
N ASP A 214 27.29 -21.72 -8.16
CA ASP A 214 27.86 -20.82 -7.18
C ASP A 214 27.19 -20.94 -5.77
N VAL A 215 26.31 -21.93 -5.55
CA VAL A 215 25.65 -22.12 -4.26
C VAL A 215 26.38 -23.21 -3.48
N GLU A 216 27.23 -22.81 -2.54
CA GLU A 216 27.79 -23.69 -1.51
C GLU A 216 26.86 -23.66 -0.29
N ILE A 217 26.43 -24.83 0.17
CA ILE A 217 25.69 -24.97 1.42
C ILE A 217 26.71 -25.32 2.49
N GLU A 218 27.04 -24.36 3.34
CA GLU A 218 27.84 -24.61 4.53
C GLU A 218 27.00 -25.35 5.59
N ASP A 219 27.52 -26.45 6.10
CA ASP A 219 26.96 -27.11 7.26
C ASP A 219 27.33 -26.29 8.50
N GLY A 220 26.35 -25.54 9.03
CA GLY A 220 26.45 -24.77 10.27
C GLY A 220 25.96 -25.54 11.48
#